data_a1c190642757956c5ee54041f1a3f90f
#
_entry.id   a1c190642757956c5ee54041f1a3f90f
#
_cell.length_a   1.000
_cell.length_b   1.000
_cell.length_c   1.000
_cell.angle_alpha   90.00
_cell.angle_beta   90.00
_cell.angle_gamma   90.00
#
_symmetry.space_group_name_H-M   'P 1'
#
loop_
_entity.id
_entity.type
_entity.pdbx_description
1 polymer ?
#
loop_
_entity_poly.entity_id
_entity_poly.type
_entity_poly.pdbx_seq_one_letter_code
_entity_poly.pdbx_strand_id
1 'polypeptide(L)'
;MNETISPVAATAPASAVPTGKVLLKVSGLKVAYGGIQAVKGVDFEVCEGELVSLIGSNGAGKTTTMKAITGTLPFVDGDIEFLGRSIKGRGAWDLVGEGLVMVPEGRGVFTRMTITENLQIGAYIRDDKGGIAADIERMFTIFPRLRERKDQLAGTMSGGEQQMLAMGRALMARPKVLLLDEPSMGLSPIMVDKIFEVVKTVYDQGVTVMLVEQNASRALQLADRGYVMESGLITMRGDAKIMLNDPRVRAAYLGE
;
A
#
# COMPACT_ATOMS: atom_id res chain seq x y z
N MET A 1 -43.15 -22.50 -2.68
CA MET A 1 -42.47 -22.35 -1.37
C MET A 1 -41.11 -21.77 -1.66
N ASN A 2 -40.98 -20.46 -1.47
CA ASN A 2 -39.71 -19.77 -1.64
C ASN A 2 -39.05 -19.68 -0.27
N GLU A 3 -37.99 -20.44 -0.06
CA GLU A 3 -37.14 -20.27 1.11
C GLU A 3 -36.21 -19.09 0.90
N THR A 4 -36.49 -18.04 1.64
CA THR A 4 -35.62 -16.85 1.78
C THR A 4 -34.38 -17.26 2.61
N ILE A 5 -33.23 -17.40 1.96
CA ILE A 5 -31.95 -17.61 2.65
C ILE A 5 -31.56 -16.27 3.31
N SER A 6 -31.72 -16.19 4.61
CA SER A 6 -31.20 -15.08 5.41
C SER A 6 -29.68 -15.09 5.38
N PRO A 7 -29.01 -13.93 5.25
CA PRO A 7 -27.56 -13.88 5.31
C PRO A 7 -27.11 -14.24 6.73
N VAL A 8 -26.30 -15.28 6.84
CA VAL A 8 -25.60 -15.65 8.09
C VAL A 8 -24.69 -14.50 8.46
N ALA A 9 -24.97 -13.87 9.59
CA ALA A 9 -24.09 -12.87 10.16
C ALA A 9 -22.72 -13.52 10.46
N ALA A 10 -21.69 -13.11 9.72
CA ALA A 10 -20.33 -13.56 9.95
C ALA A 10 -19.87 -13.06 11.33
N THR A 11 -19.74 -13.96 12.28
CA THR A 11 -19.05 -13.70 13.55
C THR A 11 -17.59 -13.40 13.23
N ALA A 12 -17.22 -12.11 13.30
CA ALA A 12 -15.84 -11.67 13.17
C ALA A 12 -15.00 -12.28 14.31
N PRO A 13 -13.84 -12.90 14.02
CA PRO A 13 -12.88 -13.25 15.06
C PRO A 13 -12.43 -11.97 15.76
N ALA A 14 -12.12 -12.09 17.07
CA ALA A 14 -11.75 -10.98 17.93
C ALA A 14 -10.67 -10.12 17.25
N SER A 15 -11.03 -8.89 16.92
CA SER A 15 -10.14 -7.93 16.30
C SER A 15 -9.03 -7.57 17.30
N ALA A 16 -7.77 -7.69 16.90
CA ALA A 16 -6.71 -6.95 17.55
C ALA A 16 -7.10 -5.47 17.49
N VAL A 17 -7.40 -4.88 18.67
CA VAL A 17 -7.74 -3.45 18.73
C VAL A 17 -6.46 -2.69 18.43
N PRO A 18 -6.46 -1.80 17.42
CA PRO A 18 -5.28 -1.00 17.12
C PRO A 18 -4.88 -0.21 18.34
N THR A 19 -3.59 -0.26 18.70
CA THR A 19 -3.06 0.39 19.91
C THR A 19 -2.48 1.78 19.64
N GLY A 20 -2.44 2.21 18.37
CA GLY A 20 -1.86 3.47 17.92
C GLY A 20 -2.88 4.53 17.52
N LYS A 21 -2.37 5.76 17.29
CA LYS A 21 -3.15 6.86 16.69
C LYS A 21 -3.55 6.48 15.27
N VAL A 22 -4.84 6.57 14.93
CA VAL A 22 -5.31 6.35 13.55
C VAL A 22 -4.77 7.47 12.65
N LEU A 23 -4.00 7.10 11.63
CA LEU A 23 -3.49 8.03 10.61
C LEU A 23 -4.37 8.04 9.36
N LEU A 24 -4.88 6.89 8.95
CA LEU A 24 -5.77 6.75 7.80
C LEU A 24 -7.02 5.99 8.23
N LYS A 25 -8.21 6.55 7.95
CA LYS A 25 -9.49 5.89 8.21
C LYS A 25 -10.36 5.96 6.98
N VAL A 26 -10.92 4.83 6.60
CA VAL A 26 -11.85 4.69 5.49
C VAL A 26 -13.18 4.19 6.04
N SER A 27 -14.27 4.90 5.74
CA SER A 27 -15.60 4.62 6.28
C SER A 27 -16.64 4.57 5.15
N GLY A 28 -17.27 3.43 4.96
CA GLY A 28 -18.35 3.22 3.99
C GLY A 28 -17.98 3.56 2.54
N LEU A 29 -16.70 3.45 2.17
CA LEU A 29 -16.19 3.91 0.88
C LEU A 29 -16.84 3.16 -0.28
N LYS A 30 -17.44 3.92 -1.22
CA LYS A 30 -17.98 3.41 -2.48
C LYS A 30 -17.33 4.10 -3.66
N VAL A 31 -16.85 3.31 -4.61
CA VAL A 31 -16.24 3.79 -5.85
C VAL A 31 -16.88 3.09 -7.04
N ALA A 32 -17.21 3.86 -8.08
CA ALA A 32 -17.83 3.33 -9.28
C ALA A 32 -17.14 3.86 -10.55
N TYR A 33 -17.10 3.03 -11.56
CA TYR A 33 -16.72 3.38 -12.94
C TYR A 33 -17.96 3.28 -13.82
N GLY A 34 -18.48 4.42 -14.28
CA GLY A 34 -19.79 4.42 -14.95
C GLY A 34 -20.88 3.85 -14.04
N GLY A 35 -21.59 2.81 -14.45
CA GLY A 35 -22.62 2.14 -13.65
C GLY A 35 -22.13 0.99 -12.76
N ILE A 36 -20.85 0.65 -12.79
CA ILE A 36 -20.30 -0.52 -12.10
C ILE A 36 -19.61 -0.11 -10.81
N GLN A 37 -20.12 -0.58 -9.65
CA GLN A 37 -19.48 -0.39 -8.36
C GLN A 37 -18.29 -1.33 -8.20
N ALA A 38 -17.07 -0.77 -8.20
CA ALA A 38 -15.84 -1.51 -7.96
C ALA A 38 -15.53 -1.65 -6.46
N VAL A 39 -15.97 -0.68 -5.63
CA VAL A 39 -15.88 -0.69 -4.16
C VAL A 39 -17.26 -0.39 -3.61
N LYS A 40 -17.76 -1.22 -2.67
CA LYS A 40 -19.19 -1.32 -2.34
C LYS A 40 -19.51 -0.97 -0.88
N GLY A 41 -18.70 -0.15 -0.24
CA GLY A 41 -18.86 0.23 1.16
C GLY A 41 -17.84 -0.50 2.04
N VAL A 42 -16.56 -0.09 1.94
CA VAL A 42 -15.48 -0.70 2.73
C VAL A 42 -15.11 0.19 3.90
N ASP A 43 -14.78 -0.48 5.01
CA ASP A 43 -14.37 0.13 6.26
C ASP A 43 -13.04 -0.47 6.70
N PHE A 44 -12.02 0.37 6.89
CA PHE A 44 -10.74 -0.01 7.48
C PHE A 44 -9.98 1.19 7.99
N GLU A 45 -8.94 0.93 8.78
CA GLU A 45 -8.07 1.95 9.35
C GLU A 45 -6.62 1.48 9.39
N VAL A 46 -5.70 2.44 9.40
CA VAL A 46 -4.26 2.22 9.54
C VAL A 46 -3.76 3.12 10.68
N CYS A 47 -3.12 2.52 11.67
CA CYS A 47 -2.57 3.22 12.82
C CYS A 47 -1.09 3.54 12.65
N GLU A 48 -0.62 4.54 13.41
CA GLU A 48 0.78 4.96 13.41
C GLU A 48 1.70 3.80 13.82
N GLY A 49 2.78 3.60 13.05
CA GLY A 49 3.74 2.54 13.29
C GLY A 49 3.23 1.13 12.96
N GLU A 50 2.13 1.00 12.24
CA GLU A 50 1.53 -0.28 11.87
C GLU A 50 1.83 -0.66 10.41
N LEU A 51 1.99 -1.96 10.15
CA LEU A 51 1.94 -2.51 8.80
C LEU A 51 0.61 -3.25 8.62
N VAL A 52 -0.25 -2.66 7.78
CA VAL A 52 -1.55 -3.24 7.44
C VAL A 52 -1.50 -3.82 6.04
N SER A 53 -2.02 -5.04 5.85
CA SER A 53 -2.14 -5.67 4.54
C SER A 53 -3.59 -5.71 4.06
N LEU A 54 -3.82 -5.29 2.81
CA LEU A 54 -5.08 -5.50 2.08
C LEU A 54 -4.85 -6.56 0.99
N ILE A 55 -5.36 -7.76 1.22
CA ILE A 55 -5.20 -8.88 0.31
C ILE A 55 -6.51 -9.17 -0.45
N GLY A 56 -6.39 -9.78 -1.62
CA GLY A 56 -7.54 -10.16 -2.44
C GLY A 56 -7.12 -10.51 -3.87
N SER A 57 -7.99 -11.18 -4.60
CA SER A 57 -7.78 -11.55 -6.00
C SER A 57 -7.73 -10.32 -6.92
N ASN A 58 -7.29 -10.52 -8.15
CA ASN A 58 -7.37 -9.49 -9.19
C ASN A 58 -8.83 -9.09 -9.43
N GLY A 59 -9.07 -7.78 -9.57
CA GLY A 59 -10.42 -7.24 -9.72
C GLY A 59 -11.22 -7.11 -8.41
N ALA A 60 -10.67 -7.46 -7.25
CA ALA A 60 -11.37 -7.30 -5.96
C ALA A 60 -11.65 -5.84 -5.58
N GLY A 61 -10.98 -4.86 -6.20
CA GLY A 61 -11.15 -3.43 -5.91
C GLY A 61 -9.98 -2.79 -5.17
N LYS A 62 -8.88 -3.51 -4.93
CA LYS A 62 -7.72 -3.06 -4.16
C LYS A 62 -7.09 -1.78 -4.72
N THR A 63 -6.63 -1.79 -5.97
CA THR A 63 -6.05 -0.62 -6.65
C THR A 63 -7.04 0.54 -6.75
N THR A 64 -8.34 0.25 -6.95
CA THR A 64 -9.41 1.27 -6.95
C THR A 64 -9.50 1.96 -5.59
N THR A 65 -9.45 1.19 -4.51
CA THR A 65 -9.42 1.72 -3.14
C THR A 65 -8.18 2.60 -2.92
N MET A 66 -6.99 2.16 -3.36
CA MET A 66 -5.74 2.93 -3.25
C MET A 66 -5.83 4.26 -4.00
N LYS A 67 -6.40 4.25 -5.23
CA LYS A 67 -6.60 5.47 -6.01
C LYS A 67 -7.57 6.45 -5.35
N ALA A 68 -8.61 5.94 -4.69
CA ALA A 68 -9.53 6.80 -3.93
C ALA A 68 -8.84 7.42 -2.71
N ILE A 69 -8.07 6.63 -1.94
CA ILE A 69 -7.31 7.11 -0.77
C ILE A 69 -6.32 8.21 -1.14
N THR A 70 -5.70 8.12 -2.31
CA THR A 70 -4.71 9.11 -2.77
C THR A 70 -5.31 10.30 -3.49
N GLY A 71 -6.65 10.41 -3.55
CA GLY A 71 -7.33 11.51 -4.25
C GLY A 71 -7.13 11.50 -5.77
N THR A 72 -6.61 10.42 -6.35
CA THR A 72 -6.43 10.27 -7.80
C THR A 72 -7.69 9.76 -8.50
N LEU A 73 -8.64 9.25 -7.74
CA LEU A 73 -9.95 8.79 -8.22
C LEU A 73 -11.03 9.30 -7.28
N PRO A 74 -12.08 9.97 -7.79
CA PRO A 74 -13.20 10.38 -6.94
C PRO A 74 -13.99 9.17 -6.47
N PHE A 75 -14.56 9.26 -5.27
CA PHE A 75 -15.48 8.27 -4.72
C PHE A 75 -16.91 8.79 -4.68
N VAL A 76 -17.88 7.87 -4.73
CA VAL A 76 -19.31 8.18 -4.86
C VAL A 76 -19.93 8.44 -3.50
N ASP A 77 -19.52 7.67 -2.48
CA ASP A 77 -20.11 7.72 -1.13
C ASP A 77 -19.07 7.27 -0.10
N GLY A 78 -19.33 7.54 1.18
CA GLY A 78 -18.42 7.30 2.29
C GLY A 78 -17.49 8.46 2.56
N ASP A 79 -16.50 8.22 3.42
CA ASP A 79 -15.46 9.19 3.74
C ASP A 79 -14.10 8.53 3.91
N ILE A 80 -13.06 9.32 3.64
CA ILE A 80 -11.67 8.95 3.88
C ILE A 80 -11.05 10.09 4.70
N GLU A 81 -10.55 9.75 5.87
CA GLU A 81 -9.85 10.68 6.73
C GLU A 81 -8.35 10.38 6.75
N PHE A 82 -7.52 11.38 6.52
CA PHE A 82 -6.09 11.34 6.74
C PHE A 82 -5.68 12.33 7.81
N LEU A 83 -4.97 11.86 8.84
CA LEU A 83 -4.59 12.64 10.02
C LEU A 83 -5.82 13.30 10.72
N GLY A 84 -6.96 12.60 10.73
CA GLY A 84 -8.22 13.05 11.33
C GLY A 84 -8.96 14.14 10.54
N ARG A 85 -8.61 14.33 9.26
CA ARG A 85 -9.28 15.28 8.35
C ARG A 85 -9.73 14.58 7.08
N SER A 86 -10.97 14.84 6.65
CA SER A 86 -11.49 14.31 5.38
C SER A 86 -10.62 14.77 4.21
N ILE A 87 -10.36 13.86 3.28
CA ILE A 87 -9.63 14.14 2.03
C ILE A 87 -10.57 14.58 0.89
N LYS A 88 -11.86 14.64 1.13
CA LYS A 88 -12.85 14.97 0.10
C LYS A 88 -12.55 16.32 -0.54
N GLY A 89 -12.42 16.33 -1.87
CA GLY A 89 -12.10 17.54 -2.63
C GLY A 89 -10.62 17.94 -2.62
N ARG A 90 -9.75 17.13 -2.02
CA ARG A 90 -8.29 17.35 -1.99
C ARG A 90 -7.60 16.62 -3.12
N GLY A 91 -6.58 17.25 -3.67
CA GLY A 91 -5.76 16.63 -4.73
C GLY A 91 -4.63 15.76 -4.18
N ALA A 92 -4.12 14.85 -5.01
CA ALA A 92 -3.03 13.98 -4.63
C ALA A 92 -1.77 14.75 -4.18
N TRP A 93 -1.48 15.90 -4.78
CA TRP A 93 -0.34 16.76 -4.41
C TRP A 93 -0.44 17.30 -2.99
N ASP A 94 -1.66 17.66 -2.51
CA ASP A 94 -1.88 18.11 -1.14
C ASP A 94 -1.60 16.99 -0.15
N LEU A 95 -2.08 15.78 -0.46
CA LEU A 95 -1.93 14.60 0.38
C LEU A 95 -0.46 14.16 0.47
N VAL A 96 0.29 14.20 -0.64
CA VAL A 96 1.73 13.95 -0.65
C VAL A 96 2.45 14.95 0.25
N GLY A 97 2.08 16.24 0.18
CA GLY A 97 2.62 17.30 1.04
C GLY A 97 2.40 17.06 2.54
N GLU A 98 1.33 16.36 2.91
CA GLU A 98 1.03 16.00 4.30
C GLU A 98 1.62 14.65 4.73
N GLY A 99 2.19 13.87 3.78
CA GLY A 99 2.88 12.62 4.03
C GLY A 99 2.09 11.35 3.70
N LEU A 100 1.05 11.44 2.86
CA LEU A 100 0.38 10.26 2.28
C LEU A 100 0.98 9.98 0.90
N VAL A 101 1.82 8.97 0.79
CA VAL A 101 2.59 8.70 -0.42
C VAL A 101 2.31 7.29 -0.91
N MET A 102 2.14 7.13 -2.24
CA MET A 102 1.86 5.84 -2.86
C MET A 102 2.94 5.46 -3.88
N VAL A 103 3.34 4.21 -3.84
CA VAL A 103 4.01 3.52 -4.96
C VAL A 103 2.93 2.75 -5.72
N PRO A 104 2.58 3.19 -6.94
CA PRO A 104 1.53 2.54 -7.72
C PRO A 104 2.01 1.23 -8.33
N GLU A 105 1.08 0.38 -8.71
CA GLU A 105 1.32 -0.70 -9.65
C GLU A 105 2.01 -0.18 -10.92
N GLY A 106 2.96 -0.94 -11.47
CA GLY A 106 3.69 -0.53 -12.68
C GLY A 106 4.86 0.43 -12.43
N ARG A 107 5.28 0.62 -11.15
CA ARG A 107 6.52 1.30 -10.72
C ARG A 107 6.52 2.82 -10.92
N GLY A 108 6.10 3.32 -12.08
CA GLY A 108 5.99 4.75 -12.40
C GLY A 108 7.32 5.53 -12.32
N VAL A 109 8.48 4.88 -12.57
CA VAL A 109 9.78 5.56 -12.60
C VAL A 109 9.92 6.45 -13.84
N PHE A 110 10.68 7.54 -13.72
CA PHE A 110 11.00 8.41 -14.86
C PHE A 110 12.16 7.79 -15.65
N THR A 111 11.84 7.06 -16.70
CA THR A 111 12.77 6.20 -17.46
C THR A 111 13.91 6.95 -18.13
N ARG A 112 13.71 8.24 -18.46
CA ARG A 112 14.71 9.13 -19.09
C ARG A 112 15.57 9.91 -18.09
N MET A 113 15.35 9.69 -16.80
CA MET A 113 16.13 10.29 -15.72
C MET A 113 17.05 9.24 -15.11
N THR A 114 18.14 9.68 -14.54
CA THR A 114 19.04 8.83 -13.77
C THR A 114 18.37 8.35 -12.47
N ILE A 115 18.97 7.37 -11.82
CA ILE A 115 18.53 6.90 -10.50
C ILE A 115 18.57 8.05 -9.49
N THR A 116 19.65 8.81 -9.46
CA THR A 116 19.80 9.94 -8.54
C THR A 116 18.73 11.00 -8.79
N GLU A 117 18.46 11.37 -10.03
CA GLU A 117 17.42 12.34 -10.39
C GLU A 117 16.02 11.83 -10.01
N ASN A 118 15.72 10.54 -10.21
CA ASN A 118 14.47 9.95 -9.73
C ASN A 118 14.31 10.08 -8.22
N LEU A 119 15.37 9.83 -7.43
CA LEU A 119 15.32 10.01 -5.98
C LEU A 119 15.13 11.49 -5.61
N GLN A 120 15.83 12.41 -6.27
CA GLN A 120 15.71 13.86 -6.02
C GLN A 120 14.27 14.36 -6.26
N ILE A 121 13.60 13.89 -7.33
CA ILE A 121 12.20 14.23 -7.60
C ILE A 121 11.27 13.74 -6.47
N GLY A 122 11.59 12.63 -5.81
CA GLY A 122 10.82 12.18 -4.65
C GLY A 122 10.79 13.19 -3.49
N ALA A 123 11.79 14.06 -3.42
CA ALA A 123 11.88 15.14 -2.44
C ALA A 123 11.36 16.50 -2.96
N TYR A 124 10.64 16.54 -4.08
CA TYR A 124 10.21 17.78 -4.76
C TYR A 124 9.46 18.77 -3.84
N ILE A 125 8.73 18.25 -2.86
CA ILE A 125 7.95 19.06 -1.89
C ILE A 125 8.79 19.61 -0.73
N ARG A 126 10.10 19.35 -0.71
CA ARG A 126 11.02 19.65 0.42
C ARG A 126 12.04 20.69 0.03
N ASP A 127 12.40 21.56 0.99
CA ASP A 127 13.39 22.64 0.83
C ASP A 127 14.68 22.39 1.61
N ASP A 128 14.74 21.32 2.43
CA ASP A 128 15.87 21.00 3.31
C ASP A 128 17.02 20.30 2.55
N LYS A 129 17.77 21.05 1.75
CA LYS A 129 18.84 20.51 0.87
C LYS A 129 19.80 19.54 1.57
N GLY A 130 20.23 19.85 2.80
CA GLY A 130 21.10 18.97 3.59
C GLY A 130 20.42 17.66 3.97
N GLY A 131 19.15 17.69 4.37
CA GLY A 131 18.35 16.51 4.67
C GLY A 131 18.07 15.67 3.43
N ILE A 132 17.83 16.30 2.27
CA ILE A 132 17.63 15.59 0.99
C ILE A 132 18.90 14.81 0.63
N ALA A 133 20.08 15.42 0.74
CA ALA A 133 21.36 14.76 0.46
C ALA A 133 21.59 13.56 1.41
N ALA A 134 21.31 13.72 2.70
CA ALA A 134 21.41 12.64 3.68
C ALA A 134 20.42 11.49 3.39
N ASP A 135 19.17 11.81 2.99
CA ASP A 135 18.18 10.80 2.64
C ASP A 135 18.54 10.05 1.34
N ILE A 136 19.17 10.71 0.35
CA ILE A 136 19.68 10.01 -0.84
C ILE A 136 20.73 8.96 -0.42
N GLU A 137 21.67 9.32 0.46
CA GLU A 137 22.67 8.38 0.98
C GLU A 137 22.03 7.24 1.78
N ARG A 138 20.97 7.54 2.55
CA ARG A 138 20.16 6.51 3.22
C ARG A 138 19.49 5.59 2.22
N MET A 139 18.89 6.11 1.13
CA MET A 139 18.32 5.27 0.07
C MET A 139 19.36 4.36 -0.56
N PHE A 140 20.56 4.86 -0.80
CA PHE A 140 21.68 4.05 -1.30
C PHE A 140 22.17 2.99 -0.30
N THR A 141 21.93 3.19 0.99
CA THR A 141 22.21 2.18 2.02
C THR A 141 21.15 1.09 2.04
N ILE A 142 19.86 1.46 1.93
CA ILE A 142 18.73 0.51 1.85
C ILE A 142 18.76 -0.27 0.52
N PHE A 143 19.16 0.40 -0.56
CA PHE A 143 19.19 -0.14 -1.92
C PHE A 143 20.60 -0.07 -2.52
N PRO A 144 21.55 -0.96 -2.12
CA PRO A 144 22.95 -0.87 -2.58
C PRO A 144 23.09 -0.93 -4.11
N ARG A 145 22.21 -1.67 -4.80
CA ARG A 145 22.20 -1.75 -6.26
C ARG A 145 21.89 -0.42 -6.94
N LEU A 146 21.09 0.45 -6.31
CA LEU A 146 20.87 1.80 -6.82
C LEU A 146 22.12 2.67 -6.68
N ARG A 147 22.92 2.48 -5.62
CA ARG A 147 24.21 3.17 -5.43
C ARG A 147 25.20 2.84 -6.55
N GLU A 148 25.35 1.54 -6.85
CA GLU A 148 26.28 1.05 -7.87
C GLU A 148 26.02 1.67 -9.26
N ARG A 149 24.76 2.09 -9.51
CA ARG A 149 24.27 2.53 -10.81
C ARG A 149 23.63 3.92 -10.76
N LYS A 150 23.99 4.74 -9.77
CA LYS A 150 23.31 6.00 -9.45
C LYS A 150 23.14 6.97 -10.63
N ASP A 151 24.09 6.95 -11.57
CA ASP A 151 24.12 7.82 -12.75
C ASP A 151 23.53 7.13 -14.00
N GLN A 152 23.06 5.88 -13.88
CA GLN A 152 22.41 5.14 -14.96
C GLN A 152 20.96 5.60 -15.15
N LEU A 153 20.47 5.59 -16.40
CA LEU A 153 19.07 5.89 -16.72
C LEU A 153 18.16 4.79 -16.17
N ALA A 154 17.09 5.18 -15.47
CA ALA A 154 16.16 4.26 -14.83
C ALA A 154 15.48 3.31 -15.82
N GLY A 155 15.28 3.74 -17.08
CA GLY A 155 14.69 2.91 -18.12
C GLY A 155 15.52 1.69 -18.55
N THR A 156 16.81 1.66 -18.22
CA THR A 156 17.72 0.54 -18.55
C THR A 156 17.87 -0.47 -17.43
N MET A 157 17.17 -0.26 -16.30
CA MET A 157 17.19 -1.15 -15.14
C MET A 157 16.22 -2.32 -15.30
N SER A 158 16.50 -3.42 -14.59
CA SER A 158 15.56 -4.54 -14.46
C SER A 158 14.28 -4.11 -13.73
N GLY A 159 13.19 -4.86 -13.92
CA GLY A 159 11.93 -4.57 -13.28
C GLY A 159 11.99 -4.48 -11.76
N GLY A 160 12.75 -5.35 -11.12
CA GLY A 160 12.93 -5.31 -9.67
C GLY A 160 13.75 -4.11 -9.19
N GLU A 161 14.78 -3.71 -9.93
CA GLU A 161 15.55 -2.50 -9.63
C GLU A 161 14.70 -1.23 -9.80
N GLN A 162 13.84 -1.18 -10.83
CA GLN A 162 12.88 -0.10 -11.01
C GLN A 162 11.87 -0.03 -9.85
N GLN A 163 11.43 -1.19 -9.33
CA GLN A 163 10.55 -1.24 -8.16
C GLN A 163 11.24 -0.71 -6.90
N MET A 164 12.50 -1.09 -6.67
CA MET A 164 13.32 -0.53 -5.58
C MET A 164 13.49 1.00 -5.72
N LEU A 165 13.72 1.48 -6.94
CA LEU A 165 13.83 2.91 -7.23
C LEU A 165 12.51 3.65 -6.94
N ALA A 166 11.37 3.07 -7.34
CA ALA A 166 10.05 3.65 -7.06
C ALA A 166 9.79 3.76 -5.55
N MET A 167 10.14 2.72 -4.78
CA MET A 167 10.05 2.74 -3.31
C MET A 167 11.01 3.77 -2.70
N GLY A 168 12.27 3.80 -3.15
CA GLY A 168 13.24 4.81 -2.70
C GLY A 168 12.77 6.23 -2.96
N ARG A 169 12.22 6.49 -4.15
CA ARG A 169 11.64 7.79 -4.51
C ARG A 169 10.48 8.18 -3.60
N ALA A 170 9.58 7.24 -3.27
CA ALA A 170 8.48 7.49 -2.35
C ALA A 170 8.98 7.83 -0.93
N LEU A 171 10.01 7.14 -0.46
CA LEU A 171 10.63 7.38 0.85
C LEU A 171 11.33 8.74 0.95
N MET A 172 11.80 9.31 -0.17
CA MET A 172 12.39 10.66 -0.21
C MET A 172 11.39 11.75 0.22
N ALA A 173 10.08 11.52 0.10
CA ALA A 173 9.05 12.42 0.61
C ALA A 173 8.89 12.36 2.14
N ARG A 174 9.58 11.46 2.86
CA ARG A 174 9.42 11.19 4.31
C ARG A 174 7.95 10.92 4.68
N PRO A 175 7.33 9.87 4.10
CA PRO A 175 5.92 9.60 4.31
C PRO A 175 5.57 9.31 5.77
N LYS A 176 4.41 9.77 6.22
CA LYS A 176 3.76 9.31 7.46
C LYS A 176 3.03 8.00 7.22
N VAL A 177 2.42 7.84 6.03
CA VAL A 177 1.83 6.59 5.56
C VAL A 177 2.32 6.32 4.15
N LEU A 178 2.98 5.19 3.97
CA LEU A 178 3.44 4.66 2.69
C LEU A 178 2.45 3.61 2.19
N LEU A 179 1.84 3.86 1.05
CA LEU A 179 0.95 2.95 0.38
C LEU A 179 1.72 2.21 -0.73
N LEU A 180 1.68 0.88 -0.73
CA LEU A 180 2.34 0.03 -1.72
C LEU A 180 1.29 -0.80 -2.46
N ASP A 181 1.12 -0.57 -3.76
CA ASP A 181 0.13 -1.25 -4.59
C ASP A 181 0.79 -2.34 -5.42
N GLU A 182 0.64 -3.58 -4.99
CA GLU A 182 1.17 -4.81 -5.59
C GLU A 182 2.68 -4.72 -5.94
N PRO A 183 3.55 -4.34 -4.98
CA PRO A 183 4.96 -4.08 -5.25
C PRO A 183 5.73 -5.31 -5.74
N SER A 184 5.22 -6.51 -5.51
CA SER A 184 5.86 -7.77 -5.93
C SER A 184 5.42 -8.26 -7.32
N MET A 185 4.41 -7.62 -7.94
CA MET A 185 3.79 -8.10 -9.17
C MET A 185 4.76 -8.10 -10.36
N GLY A 186 4.79 -9.23 -11.10
CA GLY A 186 5.62 -9.39 -12.30
C GLY A 186 7.12 -9.46 -12.03
N LEU A 187 7.53 -9.76 -10.80
CA LEU A 187 8.92 -9.94 -10.42
C LEU A 187 9.30 -11.43 -10.32
N SER A 188 10.61 -11.73 -10.48
CA SER A 188 11.12 -13.06 -10.19
C SER A 188 11.04 -13.38 -8.69
N PRO A 189 10.97 -14.67 -8.28
CA PRO A 189 10.87 -15.04 -6.87
C PRO A 189 11.95 -14.42 -5.98
N ILE A 190 13.20 -14.38 -6.46
CA ILE A 190 14.33 -13.75 -5.74
C ILE A 190 14.08 -12.25 -5.53
N MET A 191 13.49 -11.57 -6.52
CA MET A 191 13.19 -10.15 -6.41
C MET A 191 11.97 -9.89 -5.50
N VAL A 192 10.99 -10.79 -5.51
CA VAL A 192 9.86 -10.75 -4.56
C VAL A 192 10.41 -10.78 -3.13
N ASP A 193 11.28 -11.75 -2.79
CA ASP A 193 11.88 -11.83 -1.46
C ASP A 193 12.58 -10.53 -1.07
N LYS A 194 13.37 -9.95 -1.97
CA LYS A 194 14.04 -8.66 -1.73
C LYS A 194 13.07 -7.50 -1.51
N ILE A 195 11.96 -7.44 -2.24
CA ILE A 195 10.96 -6.39 -2.05
C ILE A 195 10.35 -6.50 -0.65
N PHE A 196 9.98 -7.70 -0.20
CA PHE A 196 9.43 -7.90 1.14
C PHE A 196 10.46 -7.61 2.25
N GLU A 197 11.74 -7.94 2.05
CA GLU A 197 12.84 -7.53 2.95
C GLU A 197 12.94 -6.00 3.07
N VAL A 198 12.81 -5.29 1.94
CA VAL A 198 12.81 -3.82 1.94
C VAL A 198 11.58 -3.25 2.64
N VAL A 199 10.38 -3.80 2.38
CA VAL A 199 9.15 -3.38 3.07
C VAL A 199 9.32 -3.55 4.57
N LYS A 200 9.87 -4.70 5.02
CA LYS A 200 10.20 -4.92 6.43
C LYS A 200 11.19 -3.90 6.97
N THR A 201 12.28 -3.63 6.25
CA THR A 201 13.28 -2.65 6.66
C THR A 201 12.69 -1.25 6.84
N VAL A 202 11.80 -0.84 5.94
CA VAL A 202 11.10 0.46 6.00
C VAL A 202 10.15 0.51 7.20
N TYR A 203 9.40 -0.56 7.41
CA TYR A 203 8.51 -0.72 8.56
C TYR A 203 9.28 -0.69 9.89
N ASP A 204 10.38 -1.46 10.01
CA ASP A 204 11.24 -1.52 11.20
C ASP A 204 11.88 -0.15 11.54
N GLN A 205 11.96 0.77 10.56
CA GLN A 205 12.39 2.16 10.76
C GLN A 205 11.26 3.08 11.23
N GLY A 206 10.07 2.54 11.53
CA GLY A 206 8.94 3.27 12.07
C GLY A 206 8.02 3.92 11.02
N VAL A 207 8.17 3.60 9.75
CA VAL A 207 7.25 4.09 8.71
C VAL A 207 5.96 3.26 8.77
N THR A 208 4.81 3.94 8.85
CA THR A 208 3.50 3.28 8.74
C THR A 208 3.27 2.83 7.31
N VAL A 209 2.92 1.56 7.11
CA VAL A 209 2.79 0.97 5.78
C VAL A 209 1.42 0.36 5.58
N MET A 210 0.78 0.66 4.45
CA MET A 210 -0.34 -0.11 3.93
C MET A 210 0.11 -0.84 2.67
N LEU A 211 0.14 -2.18 2.74
CA LEU A 211 0.59 -3.06 1.68
C LEU A 211 -0.61 -3.73 1.02
N VAL A 212 -0.80 -3.46 -0.26
CA VAL A 212 -1.79 -4.16 -1.08
C VAL A 212 -1.09 -5.25 -1.88
N GLU A 213 -1.56 -6.48 -1.77
CA GLU A 213 -0.92 -7.63 -2.42
C GLU A 213 -1.93 -8.71 -2.84
N GLN A 214 -1.56 -9.43 -3.88
CA GLN A 214 -2.21 -10.69 -4.25
C GLN A 214 -1.55 -11.88 -3.54
N ASN A 215 -0.24 -11.80 -3.26
CA ASN A 215 0.50 -12.80 -2.51
C ASN A 215 0.17 -12.71 -1.00
N ALA A 216 -0.99 -13.28 -0.64
CA ALA A 216 -1.54 -13.19 0.71
C ALA A 216 -0.60 -13.78 1.77
N SER A 217 0.07 -14.89 1.46
CA SER A 217 1.00 -15.53 2.41
C SER A 217 2.12 -14.59 2.84
N ARG A 218 2.82 -14.01 1.86
CA ARG A 218 3.92 -13.08 2.12
C ARG A 218 3.45 -11.81 2.83
N ALA A 219 2.32 -11.26 2.38
CA ALA A 219 1.76 -10.03 2.94
C ALA A 219 1.35 -10.20 4.40
N LEU A 220 0.62 -11.29 4.75
CA LEU A 220 0.20 -11.58 6.12
C LEU A 220 1.35 -11.99 7.04
N GLN A 221 2.42 -12.63 6.51
CA GLN A 221 3.61 -12.95 7.32
C GLN A 221 4.30 -11.69 7.83
N LEU A 222 4.23 -10.59 7.09
CA LEU A 222 4.89 -9.34 7.42
C LEU A 222 4.00 -8.37 8.20
N ALA A 223 2.68 -8.42 7.98
CA ALA A 223 1.73 -7.48 8.53
C ALA A 223 1.39 -7.72 10.02
N ASP A 224 0.98 -6.65 10.70
CA ASP A 224 0.36 -6.71 12.03
C ASP A 224 -1.12 -7.08 11.91
N ARG A 225 -1.83 -6.45 10.97
CA ARG A 225 -3.25 -6.69 10.66
C ARG A 225 -3.46 -6.91 9.18
N GLY A 226 -4.51 -7.67 8.87
CA GLY A 226 -4.94 -7.94 7.51
C GLY A 226 -6.42 -7.61 7.28
N TYR A 227 -6.70 -7.27 6.04
CA TYR A 227 -8.05 -7.17 5.48
C TYR A 227 -8.12 -8.01 4.21
N VAL A 228 -9.17 -8.82 4.08
CA VAL A 228 -9.46 -9.56 2.85
C VAL A 228 -10.51 -8.81 2.06
N MET A 229 -10.22 -8.51 0.81
CA MET A 229 -11.14 -7.82 -0.09
C MET A 229 -11.59 -8.76 -1.21
N GLU A 230 -12.90 -8.91 -1.36
CA GLU A 230 -13.54 -9.73 -2.39
C GLU A 230 -14.70 -8.98 -3.04
N SER A 231 -14.69 -8.91 -4.36
CA SER A 231 -15.80 -8.30 -5.13
C SER A 231 -16.25 -6.93 -4.64
N GLY A 232 -15.31 -6.10 -4.17
CA GLY A 232 -15.55 -4.73 -3.70
C GLY A 232 -15.96 -4.61 -2.23
N LEU A 233 -15.89 -5.67 -1.44
CA LEU A 233 -16.24 -5.70 -0.02
C LEU A 233 -15.08 -6.23 0.82
N ILE A 234 -14.99 -5.79 2.07
CA ILE A 234 -14.12 -6.42 3.08
C ILE A 234 -14.87 -7.60 3.68
N THR A 235 -14.40 -8.82 3.42
CA THR A 235 -15.02 -10.06 3.88
C THR A 235 -14.43 -10.60 5.17
N MET A 236 -13.17 -10.24 5.46
CA MET A 236 -12.48 -10.63 6.70
C MET A 236 -11.50 -9.54 7.13
N ARG A 237 -11.30 -9.40 8.43
CA ARG A 237 -10.29 -8.53 9.04
C ARG A 237 -9.82 -9.11 10.37
N GLY A 238 -8.58 -8.82 10.75
CA GLY A 238 -8.05 -9.27 12.04
C GLY A 238 -6.53 -9.19 12.13
N ASP A 239 -6.01 -9.76 13.20
CA ASP A 239 -4.57 -10.00 13.38
C ASP A 239 -4.04 -10.85 12.22
N ALA A 240 -2.94 -10.42 11.60
CA ALA A 240 -2.41 -11.06 10.40
C ALA A 240 -1.93 -12.49 10.67
N LYS A 241 -1.36 -12.78 11.87
CA LYS A 241 -0.90 -14.12 12.25
C LYS A 241 -2.07 -15.07 12.46
N ILE A 242 -3.19 -14.56 13.01
CA ILE A 242 -4.43 -15.34 13.15
C ILE A 242 -5.00 -15.63 11.75
N MET A 243 -5.07 -14.61 10.89
CA MET A 243 -5.58 -14.76 9.53
C MET A 243 -4.74 -15.73 8.68
N LEU A 244 -3.44 -15.74 8.85
CA LEU A 244 -2.52 -16.66 8.16
C LEU A 244 -2.84 -18.13 8.46
N ASN A 245 -3.41 -18.42 9.63
CA ASN A 245 -3.80 -19.76 10.08
C ASN A 245 -5.30 -20.05 9.89
N ASP A 246 -6.11 -19.09 9.41
CA ASP A 246 -7.54 -19.31 9.19
C ASP A 246 -7.75 -20.23 7.96
N PRO A 247 -8.49 -21.34 8.11
CA PRO A 247 -8.73 -22.29 7.02
C PRO A 247 -9.36 -21.66 5.77
N ARG A 248 -10.18 -20.62 5.93
CA ARG A 248 -10.81 -19.91 4.81
C ARG A 248 -9.79 -19.11 4.00
N VAL A 249 -8.86 -18.43 4.69
CA VAL A 249 -7.76 -17.69 4.04
C VAL A 249 -6.82 -18.68 3.35
N ARG A 250 -6.49 -19.79 4.02
CA ARG A 250 -5.61 -20.84 3.47
C ARG A 250 -6.21 -21.44 2.20
N ALA A 251 -7.45 -21.86 2.22
CA ALA A 251 -8.13 -22.44 1.07
C ALA A 251 -8.29 -21.47 -0.12
N ALA A 252 -8.59 -20.17 0.16
CA ALA A 252 -8.84 -19.19 -0.89
C ALA A 252 -7.57 -18.55 -1.47
N TYR A 253 -6.50 -18.41 -0.67
CA TYR A 253 -5.36 -17.54 -1.01
C TYR A 253 -3.99 -18.19 -0.81
N LEU A 254 -3.85 -19.30 -0.06
CA LEU A 254 -2.56 -19.91 0.23
C LEU A 254 -2.31 -21.21 -0.55
N GLY A 255 -3.31 -21.71 -1.29
CA GLY A 255 -3.18 -22.88 -2.15
C GLY A 255 -3.17 -24.22 -1.41
N GLU A 256 -3.75 -24.28 -0.21
CA GLU A 256 -3.87 -25.47 0.63
C GLU A 256 -5.32 -25.96 0.77
#